data_69e1974a421cb5c2d768460ac359a0a8
#
_entry.id   69e1974a421cb5c2d768460ac359a0a8
#
_cell.length_a   1.000
_cell.length_b   1.000
_cell.length_c   1.000
_cell.angle_alpha   90.00
_cell.angle_beta   90.00
_cell.angle_gamma   90.00
#
_symmetry.space_group_name_H-M   'P 1'
#
loop_
_entity.id
_entity.type
_entity.pdbx_description
1 polymer ?
#
loop_
_entity_poly.entity_id
_entity_poly.type
_entity_poly.pdbx_seq_one_letter_code
_entity_poly.pdbx_strand_id
1 'polypeptide(L)'
;VVTNVRDISEIISLEKKERLAKEVISRYQKQFFDASTMRNIVCESANTISVFNFAAKVAPKDSTVLLTGETGVGKEVIAKYIHYNSLRKDSNYIKINCGAIPENLLESELFGYVGGAFTGADPNGKPGLFELADNGTLFLDEIGELPLNLQSSLLRVLQDGEVTRVGSTKTRRVSVR
;
A
#
# COMPACT_ATOMS: atom_id res chain seq x y z
N VAL A 1 -13.35 40.84 12.99
CA VAL A 1 -12.69 40.68 11.65
C VAL A 1 -11.38 39.89 11.73
N VAL A 2 -11.07 39.27 12.90
CA VAL A 2 -9.80 38.50 13.10
C VAL A 2 -9.97 36.97 12.98
N THR A 3 -11.17 36.47 12.80
CA THR A 3 -11.51 35.05 12.78
C THR A 3 -11.13 34.32 11.47
N ASN A 4 -10.91 35.02 10.37
CA ASN A 4 -10.66 34.39 9.05
C ASN A 4 -9.21 34.03 8.76
N VAL A 5 -8.23 34.49 9.53
CA VAL A 5 -6.80 34.25 9.23
C VAL A 5 -6.34 32.86 9.73
N ARG A 6 -6.94 32.33 10.80
CA ARG A 6 -6.62 31.00 11.31
C ARG A 6 -7.11 29.88 10.37
N ASP A 7 -8.31 30.04 9.81
CA ASP A 7 -8.88 29.05 8.86
C ASP A 7 -8.06 28.92 7.58
N ILE A 8 -7.55 30.05 7.06
CA ILE A 8 -6.74 30.04 5.82
C ILE A 8 -5.39 29.34 6.05
N SER A 9 -4.74 29.54 7.20
CA SER A 9 -3.48 28.88 7.53
C SER A 9 -3.64 27.36 7.67
N GLU A 10 -4.77 26.92 8.20
CA GLU A 10 -5.11 25.51 8.36
C GLU A 10 -5.41 24.85 7.00
N ILE A 11 -6.16 25.54 6.13
CA ILE A 11 -6.42 25.11 4.76
C ILE A 11 -5.12 25.01 3.95
N ILE A 12 -4.25 26.03 4.02
CA ILE A 12 -2.95 26.02 3.33
C ILE A 12 -2.06 24.89 3.86
N SER A 13 -2.10 24.60 5.18
CA SER A 13 -1.32 23.51 5.76
C SER A 13 -1.83 22.13 5.32
N LEU A 14 -3.15 21.97 5.18
CA LEU A 14 -3.80 20.76 4.67
C LEU A 14 -3.50 20.54 3.19
N GLU A 15 -3.60 21.57 2.37
CA GLU A 15 -3.25 21.50 0.94
C GLU A 15 -1.77 21.18 0.74
N LYS A 16 -0.88 21.75 1.56
CA LYS A 16 0.56 21.45 1.51
C LYS A 16 0.85 20.00 1.91
N LYS A 17 0.15 19.46 2.93
CA LYS A 17 0.25 18.05 3.34
C LYS A 17 -0.28 17.12 2.26
N GLU A 18 -1.40 17.45 1.65
CA GLU A 18 -1.98 16.67 0.55
C GLU A 18 -1.08 16.68 -0.69
N ARG A 19 -0.50 17.85 -1.02
CA ARG A 19 0.45 17.99 -2.12
C ARG A 19 1.74 17.17 -1.88
N LEU A 20 2.30 17.23 -0.67
CA LEU A 20 3.46 16.42 -0.28
C LEU A 20 3.15 14.93 -0.33
N ALA A 21 1.99 14.50 0.16
CA ALA A 21 1.57 13.11 0.06
C ALA A 21 1.43 12.68 -1.40
N LYS A 22 0.81 13.50 -2.26
CA LYS A 22 0.72 13.25 -3.71
C LYS A 22 2.08 13.21 -4.40
N GLU A 23 3.02 14.09 -4.02
CA GLU A 23 4.39 14.11 -4.56
C GLU A 23 5.19 12.86 -4.13
N VAL A 24 5.05 12.43 -2.88
CA VAL A 24 5.66 11.20 -2.38
C VAL A 24 5.10 9.98 -3.12
N ILE A 25 3.77 9.89 -3.22
CA ILE A 25 3.09 8.82 -3.97
C ILE A 25 3.53 8.85 -5.45
N SER A 26 3.54 10.03 -6.09
CA SER A 26 3.97 10.18 -7.50
C SER A 26 5.44 9.80 -7.70
N ARG A 27 6.31 10.08 -6.72
CA ARG A 27 7.73 9.69 -6.77
C ARG A 27 7.89 8.17 -6.66
N TYR A 28 7.14 7.51 -5.77
CA TYR A 28 7.08 6.06 -5.69
C TYR A 28 6.45 5.44 -6.95
N GLN A 29 5.44 6.06 -7.55
CA GLN A 29 4.82 5.60 -8.79
C GLN A 29 5.72 5.79 -10.02
N LYS A 30 6.43 6.92 -10.16
CA LYS A 30 7.36 7.17 -11.27
C LYS A 30 8.60 6.30 -11.26
N GLN A 31 9.06 5.87 -10.09
CA GLN A 31 10.25 5.00 -9.98
C GLN A 31 9.99 3.58 -10.51
N PHE A 32 8.74 3.17 -10.71
CA PHE A 32 8.39 1.78 -10.98
C PHE A 32 7.46 1.52 -12.16
N PHE A 33 7.07 2.53 -12.91
CA PHE A 33 6.14 2.29 -14.00
C PHE A 33 6.55 2.93 -15.32
N ASP A 34 7.18 2.12 -16.14
CA ASP A 34 7.18 2.29 -17.58
C ASP A 34 6.14 1.30 -18.15
N ALA A 35 5.06 1.81 -18.76
CA ALA A 35 4.05 0.99 -19.46
C ALA A 35 4.68 0.09 -20.53
N SER A 36 5.94 0.38 -20.92
CA SER A 36 6.78 -0.46 -21.75
C SER A 36 7.15 -1.80 -21.10
N THR A 37 7.26 -1.86 -19.76
CA THR A 37 7.64 -3.10 -19.04
C THR A 37 6.57 -4.18 -19.21
N MET A 38 5.28 -3.79 -19.32
CA MET A 38 4.18 -4.75 -19.59
C MET A 38 4.19 -5.30 -21.02
N ARG A 39 4.75 -4.57 -21.97
CA ARG A 39 4.87 -5.03 -23.38
C ARG A 39 6.01 -6.02 -23.58
N ASN A 40 6.95 -6.12 -22.63
CA ASN A 40 8.15 -6.93 -22.74
C ASN A 40 8.10 -8.20 -21.85
N ILE A 41 6.94 -8.58 -21.33
CA ILE A 41 6.82 -9.85 -20.61
C ILE A 41 6.86 -10.99 -21.64
N VAL A 42 8.00 -11.66 -21.68
CA VAL A 42 8.18 -12.85 -22.54
C VAL A 42 7.56 -14.04 -21.80
N CYS A 43 6.45 -14.56 -22.31
CA CYS A 43 5.77 -15.74 -21.77
C CYS A 43 5.96 -16.90 -22.74
N GLU A 44 7.06 -17.64 -22.63
CA GLU A 44 7.32 -18.83 -23.47
C GLU A 44 6.85 -20.13 -22.84
N SER A 45 6.84 -20.19 -21.51
CA SER A 45 6.43 -21.40 -20.79
C SER A 45 4.91 -21.53 -20.70
N ALA A 46 4.36 -22.70 -20.98
CA ALA A 46 2.94 -23.02 -20.82
C ALA A 46 2.45 -22.74 -19.37
N ASN A 47 3.29 -22.98 -18.36
CA ASN A 47 2.98 -22.68 -16.97
C ASN A 47 2.83 -21.17 -16.74
N THR A 48 3.74 -20.37 -17.27
CA THR A 48 3.67 -18.89 -17.17
C THR A 48 2.40 -18.36 -17.85
N ILE A 49 2.06 -18.85 -19.04
CA ILE A 49 0.82 -18.47 -19.75
C ILE A 49 -0.41 -18.83 -18.91
N SER A 50 -0.42 -20.01 -18.27
CA SER A 50 -1.52 -20.45 -17.40
C SER A 50 -1.69 -19.51 -16.20
N VAL A 51 -0.59 -19.10 -15.57
CA VAL A 51 -0.60 -18.15 -14.44
C VAL A 51 -1.17 -16.78 -14.88
N PHE A 52 -0.75 -16.23 -16.03
CA PHE A 52 -1.30 -14.97 -16.54
C PHE A 52 -2.78 -15.07 -16.91
N ASN A 53 -3.20 -16.20 -17.50
CA ASN A 53 -4.62 -16.44 -17.79
C ASN A 53 -5.46 -16.50 -16.50
N PHE A 54 -4.93 -17.09 -15.43
CA PHE A 54 -5.59 -17.09 -14.13
C PHE A 54 -5.61 -15.69 -13.51
N ALA A 55 -4.49 -14.97 -13.55
CA ALA A 55 -4.38 -13.59 -13.09
C ALA A 55 -5.39 -12.67 -13.79
N ALA A 56 -5.57 -12.81 -15.11
CA ALA A 56 -6.57 -12.06 -15.89
C ALA A 56 -8.01 -12.31 -15.40
N LYS A 57 -8.35 -13.56 -15.01
CA LYS A 57 -9.68 -13.90 -14.46
C LYS A 57 -9.91 -13.32 -13.06
N VAL A 58 -8.85 -13.21 -12.26
CA VAL A 58 -8.91 -12.70 -10.87
C VAL A 58 -8.82 -11.16 -10.84
N ALA A 59 -8.15 -10.55 -11.81
CA ALA A 59 -7.92 -9.11 -11.84
C ALA A 59 -9.19 -8.26 -11.65
N PRO A 60 -10.32 -8.50 -12.35
CA PRO A 60 -11.53 -7.70 -12.19
C PRO A 60 -12.28 -7.94 -10.88
N LYS A 61 -11.86 -8.92 -10.06
CA LYS A 61 -12.49 -9.22 -8.76
C LYS A 61 -11.75 -8.46 -7.66
N ASP A 62 -12.47 -8.01 -6.64
CA ASP A 62 -11.91 -7.24 -5.52
C ASP A 62 -11.41 -8.14 -4.36
N SER A 63 -11.17 -9.40 -4.65
CA SER A 63 -10.69 -10.36 -3.66
C SER A 63 -9.19 -10.21 -3.41
N THR A 64 -8.77 -10.46 -2.18
CA THR A 64 -7.35 -10.62 -1.82
C THR A 64 -6.74 -11.80 -2.59
N VAL A 65 -5.50 -11.63 -3.05
CA VAL A 65 -4.77 -12.64 -3.82
C VAL A 65 -3.48 -12.98 -3.10
N LEU A 66 -3.25 -14.27 -2.86
CA LEU A 66 -1.97 -14.78 -2.38
C LEU A 66 -1.16 -15.32 -3.56
N LEU A 67 0.03 -14.78 -3.76
CA LEU A 67 1.00 -15.24 -4.76
C LEU A 67 2.06 -16.09 -4.07
N THR A 68 2.13 -17.36 -4.42
CA THR A 68 3.12 -18.32 -3.90
C THR A 68 4.14 -18.68 -4.97
N GLY A 69 5.37 -18.91 -4.58
CA GLY A 69 6.45 -19.31 -5.48
C GLY A 69 7.82 -18.92 -4.93
N GLU A 70 8.87 -19.48 -5.52
CA GLU A 70 10.26 -19.22 -5.15
C GLU A 70 10.64 -17.74 -5.32
N THR A 71 11.73 -17.31 -4.69
CA THR A 71 12.27 -15.96 -4.88
C THR A 71 12.73 -15.79 -6.33
N GLY A 72 12.45 -14.62 -6.92
CA GLY A 72 12.87 -14.30 -8.28
C GLY A 72 11.96 -14.81 -9.41
N VAL A 73 10.93 -15.64 -9.14
CA VAL A 73 10.03 -16.18 -10.20
C VAL A 73 9.08 -15.15 -10.83
N GLY A 74 9.15 -13.88 -10.42
CA GLY A 74 8.33 -12.80 -11.01
C GLY A 74 6.99 -12.55 -10.31
N LYS A 75 6.84 -12.88 -9.03
CA LYS A 75 5.62 -12.59 -8.25
C LYS A 75 5.18 -11.11 -8.36
N GLU A 76 6.12 -10.18 -8.32
CA GLU A 76 5.84 -8.75 -8.47
C GLU A 76 5.24 -8.41 -9.85
N VAL A 77 5.72 -9.07 -10.92
CA VAL A 77 5.20 -8.87 -12.27
C VAL A 77 3.72 -9.28 -12.34
N ILE A 78 3.38 -10.42 -11.72
CA ILE A 78 2.01 -10.89 -11.65
C ILE A 78 1.14 -9.95 -10.79
N ALA A 79 1.65 -9.46 -9.66
CA ALA A 79 0.92 -8.51 -8.80
C ALA A 79 0.60 -7.21 -9.56
N LYS A 80 1.57 -6.66 -10.29
CA LYS A 80 1.36 -5.50 -11.16
C LYS A 80 0.35 -5.81 -12.27
N TYR A 81 0.48 -6.97 -12.93
CA TYR A 81 -0.47 -7.38 -13.97
C TYR A 81 -1.91 -7.42 -13.44
N ILE A 82 -2.12 -7.99 -12.25
CA ILE A 82 -3.43 -8.03 -11.60
C ILE A 82 -3.95 -6.62 -11.33
N HIS A 83 -3.13 -5.73 -10.79
CA HIS A 83 -3.53 -4.35 -10.51
C HIS A 83 -3.97 -3.61 -11.78
N TYR A 84 -3.14 -3.61 -12.82
CA TYR A 84 -3.43 -2.86 -14.06
C TYR A 84 -4.57 -3.42 -14.91
N ASN A 85 -4.99 -4.66 -14.64
CA ASN A 85 -6.17 -5.26 -15.26
C ASN A 85 -7.37 -5.31 -14.29
N SER A 86 -7.30 -4.63 -13.15
CA SER A 86 -8.35 -4.55 -12.14
C SER A 86 -9.24 -3.31 -12.31
N LEU A 87 -10.31 -3.26 -11.53
CA LEU A 87 -11.16 -2.07 -11.41
C LEU A 87 -10.44 -0.89 -10.73
N ARG A 88 -9.29 -1.15 -10.09
CA ARG A 88 -8.46 -0.17 -9.38
C ARG A 88 -7.21 0.25 -10.16
N LYS A 89 -7.15 -0.03 -11.46
CA LYS A 89 -5.98 0.21 -12.33
C LYS A 89 -5.47 1.65 -12.36
N ASP A 90 -6.37 2.60 -12.15
CA ASP A 90 -6.07 4.05 -12.16
C ASP A 90 -5.81 4.60 -10.74
N SER A 91 -5.86 3.71 -9.72
CA SER A 91 -5.61 4.04 -8.31
C SER A 91 -4.17 3.70 -7.91
N ASN A 92 -3.82 3.98 -6.65
CA ASN A 92 -2.46 3.75 -6.14
C ASN A 92 -2.11 2.25 -6.12
N TYR A 93 -0.94 1.92 -6.66
CA TYR A 93 -0.27 0.66 -6.44
C TYR A 93 0.93 0.91 -5.52
N ILE A 94 0.88 0.39 -4.30
CA ILE A 94 1.95 0.52 -3.32
C ILE A 94 2.56 -0.85 -3.10
N LYS A 95 3.90 -0.92 -3.06
CA LYS A 95 4.67 -2.12 -2.75
C LYS A 95 5.50 -1.90 -1.50
N ILE A 96 5.53 -2.92 -0.65
CA ILE A 96 6.46 -3.03 0.47
C ILE A 96 7.03 -4.43 0.52
N ASN A 97 8.31 -4.57 0.84
CA ASN A 97 8.92 -5.85 1.17
C ASN A 97 9.01 -5.95 2.70
N CYS A 98 8.28 -6.90 3.29
CA CYS A 98 8.21 -7.08 4.75
C CYS A 98 9.55 -7.54 5.34
N GLY A 99 10.36 -8.30 4.60
CA GLY A 99 11.67 -8.76 5.05
C GLY A 99 12.77 -7.69 4.97
N ALA A 100 12.56 -6.63 4.18
CA ALA A 100 13.55 -5.57 4.01
C ALA A 100 13.47 -4.46 5.07
N ILE A 101 12.40 -4.44 5.88
CA ILE A 101 12.16 -3.41 6.90
C ILE A 101 12.39 -4.01 8.28
N PRO A 102 13.16 -3.36 9.16
CA PRO A 102 13.29 -3.79 10.54
C PRO A 102 11.93 -3.94 11.24
N GLU A 103 11.76 -5.02 12.00
CA GLU A 103 10.50 -5.39 12.65
C GLU A 103 9.87 -4.23 13.44
N ASN A 104 10.69 -3.49 14.19
CA ASN A 104 10.28 -2.35 15.01
C ASN A 104 9.76 -1.16 14.20
N LEU A 105 10.06 -1.09 12.90
CA LEU A 105 9.58 -0.03 12.00
C LEU A 105 8.42 -0.49 11.13
N LEU A 106 8.30 -1.80 10.88
CA LEU A 106 7.32 -2.37 9.97
C LEU A 106 5.88 -2.03 10.39
N GLU A 107 5.57 -2.07 11.69
CA GLU A 107 4.26 -1.69 12.22
C GLU A 107 3.92 -0.23 11.87
N SER A 108 4.84 0.69 12.16
CA SER A 108 4.66 2.11 11.91
C SER A 108 4.60 2.46 10.42
N GLU A 109 5.27 1.70 9.55
CA GLU A 109 5.17 1.87 8.11
C GLU A 109 3.84 1.35 7.58
N LEU A 110 3.39 0.17 8.00
CA LEU A 110 2.14 -0.42 7.52
C LEU A 110 0.90 0.34 8.01
N PHE A 111 0.83 0.60 9.32
CA PHE A 111 -0.38 1.14 9.96
C PHE A 111 -0.30 2.64 10.28
N GLY A 112 0.90 3.24 10.20
CA GLY A 112 1.13 4.63 10.58
C GLY A 112 1.18 4.83 12.10
N TYR A 113 1.40 6.05 12.54
CA TYR A 113 1.45 6.42 13.95
C TYR A 113 0.90 7.82 14.20
N VAL A 114 0.47 8.08 15.42
CA VAL A 114 0.09 9.42 15.88
C VAL A 114 1.30 10.14 16.48
N GLY A 115 1.26 11.47 16.53
CA GLY A 115 2.32 12.24 17.16
C GLY A 115 2.57 11.79 18.59
N GLY A 116 3.84 11.60 18.97
CA GLY A 116 4.23 11.15 20.29
C GLY A 116 4.05 9.66 20.59
N ALA A 117 3.73 8.84 19.58
CA ALA A 117 3.54 7.39 19.77
C ALA A 117 4.79 6.67 20.30
N PHE A 118 5.97 7.18 19.96
CA PHE A 118 7.27 6.66 20.45
C PHE A 118 8.33 7.76 20.38
N THR A 119 9.48 7.52 20.99
CA THR A 119 10.62 8.46 20.97
C THR A 119 11.16 8.62 19.55
N GLY A 120 11.17 9.87 19.04
CA GLY A 120 11.56 10.19 17.68
C GLY A 120 10.41 10.18 16.65
N ALA A 121 9.17 9.93 17.09
CA ALA A 121 8.01 10.07 16.21
C ALA A 121 7.80 11.53 15.80
N ASP A 122 7.42 11.75 14.53
CA ASP A 122 7.03 13.09 14.06
C ASP A 122 5.87 13.62 14.90
N PRO A 123 5.94 14.85 15.44
CA PRO A 123 4.86 15.43 16.23
C PRO A 123 3.48 15.45 15.54
N ASN A 124 3.48 15.45 14.20
CA ASN A 124 2.24 15.41 13.40
C ASN A 124 1.75 13.97 13.14
N GLY A 125 2.52 12.96 13.52
CA GLY A 125 2.27 11.59 13.14
C GLY A 125 2.53 11.32 11.64
N LYS A 126 2.36 10.07 11.22
CA LYS A 126 2.55 9.62 9.83
C LYS A 126 1.42 8.68 9.43
N PRO A 127 0.80 8.85 8.25
CA PRO A 127 -0.14 7.86 7.73
C PRO A 127 0.61 6.58 7.36
N GLY A 128 -0.04 5.43 7.57
CA GLY A 128 0.48 4.13 7.18
C GLY A 128 0.22 3.81 5.70
N LEU A 129 0.92 2.78 5.20
CA LEU A 129 0.77 2.34 3.81
C LEU A 129 -0.64 1.87 3.48
N PHE A 130 -1.38 1.29 4.44
CA PHE A 130 -2.79 0.95 4.24
C PHE A 130 -3.66 2.18 4.01
N GLU A 131 -3.42 3.29 4.72
CA GLU A 131 -4.14 4.54 4.47
C GLU A 131 -3.76 5.17 3.12
N LEU A 132 -2.48 5.10 2.74
CA LEU A 132 -1.98 5.63 1.47
C LEU A 132 -2.45 4.81 0.26
N ALA A 133 -2.73 3.52 0.47
CA ALA A 133 -3.26 2.61 -0.54
C ALA A 133 -4.79 2.60 -0.61
N ASP A 134 -5.47 3.47 0.12
CA ASP A 134 -6.93 3.49 0.14
C ASP A 134 -7.51 3.63 -1.28
N ASN A 135 -8.53 2.83 -1.57
CA ASN A 135 -9.13 2.63 -2.90
C ASN A 135 -8.16 2.07 -3.96
N GLY A 136 -6.95 1.67 -3.57
CA GLY A 136 -5.90 1.14 -4.43
C GLY A 136 -5.54 -0.31 -4.12
N THR A 137 -4.27 -0.64 -4.39
CA THR A 137 -3.69 -1.98 -4.17
C THR A 137 -2.42 -1.86 -3.35
N LEU A 138 -2.30 -2.69 -2.32
CA LEU A 138 -1.08 -2.84 -1.54
C LEU A 138 -0.49 -4.24 -1.77
N PHE A 139 0.70 -4.30 -2.34
CA PHE A 139 1.45 -5.54 -2.51
C PHE A 139 2.44 -5.73 -1.36
N LEU A 140 2.17 -6.74 -0.54
CA LEU A 140 3.04 -7.16 0.56
C LEU A 140 3.95 -8.29 0.05
N ASP A 141 5.19 -7.96 -0.29
CA ASP A 141 6.19 -8.96 -0.67
C ASP A 141 6.78 -9.61 0.58
N GLU A 142 7.14 -10.89 0.48
CA GLU A 142 7.69 -11.67 1.59
C GLU A 142 6.79 -11.64 2.84
N ILE A 143 5.48 -11.82 2.64
CA ILE A 143 4.47 -11.78 3.73
C ILE A 143 4.75 -12.80 4.84
N GLY A 144 5.49 -13.88 4.54
CA GLY A 144 5.91 -14.89 5.52
C GLY A 144 6.85 -14.34 6.61
N GLU A 145 7.54 -13.22 6.33
CA GLU A 145 8.42 -12.54 7.27
C GLU A 145 7.67 -11.59 8.22
N LEU A 146 6.33 -11.51 8.08
CA LEU A 146 5.51 -10.64 8.94
C LEU A 146 5.50 -11.16 10.38
N PRO A 147 5.93 -10.36 11.37
CA PRO A 147 5.90 -10.73 12.78
C PRO A 147 4.50 -11.13 13.27
N LEU A 148 4.42 -12.11 14.16
CA LEU A 148 3.14 -12.66 14.64
C LEU A 148 2.22 -11.61 15.28
N ASN A 149 2.79 -10.65 16.01
CA ASN A 149 2.05 -9.55 16.61
C ASN A 149 1.35 -8.66 15.57
N LEU A 150 1.90 -8.53 14.34
CA LEU A 150 1.29 -7.74 13.27
C LEU A 150 0.26 -8.51 12.44
N GLN A 151 0.27 -9.83 12.49
CA GLN A 151 -0.68 -10.66 11.74
C GLN A 151 -2.13 -10.42 12.16
N SER A 152 -2.38 -10.18 13.45
CA SER A 152 -3.71 -9.86 13.96
C SER A 152 -4.23 -8.50 13.44
N SER A 153 -3.36 -7.51 13.34
CA SER A 153 -3.69 -6.20 12.78
C SER A 153 -3.94 -6.29 11.26
N LEU A 154 -3.12 -7.08 10.56
CA LEU A 154 -3.34 -7.37 9.15
C LEU A 154 -4.68 -8.06 8.90
N LEU A 155 -5.04 -9.04 9.74
CA LEU A 155 -6.29 -9.77 9.61
C LEU A 155 -7.51 -8.84 9.72
N ARG A 156 -7.49 -7.87 10.64
CA ARG A 156 -8.55 -6.84 10.76
C ARG A 156 -8.68 -6.01 9.50
N VAL A 157 -7.55 -5.61 8.90
CA VAL A 157 -7.59 -4.87 7.64
C VAL A 157 -8.21 -5.71 6.53
N LEU A 158 -7.84 -6.99 6.43
CA LEU A 158 -8.34 -7.89 5.38
C LEU A 158 -9.81 -8.23 5.55
N GLN A 159 -10.33 -8.34 6.78
CA GLN A 159 -11.70 -8.72 7.07
C GLN A 159 -12.65 -7.53 7.12
N ASP A 160 -12.25 -6.49 7.85
CA ASP A 160 -13.13 -5.38 8.22
C ASP A 160 -12.79 -4.07 7.50
N GLY A 161 -11.62 -4.02 6.83
CA GLY A 161 -11.07 -2.79 6.26
C GLY A 161 -10.65 -1.78 7.34
N GLU A 162 -10.34 -2.24 8.56
CA GLU A 162 -10.07 -1.37 9.70
C GLU A 162 -8.58 -1.24 9.99
N VAL A 163 -8.12 0.02 10.07
CA VAL A 163 -6.74 0.39 10.39
C VAL A 163 -6.72 1.25 11.64
N THR A 164 -5.82 0.92 12.58
CA THR A 164 -5.57 1.73 13.77
C THR A 164 -4.09 2.12 13.79
N ARG A 165 -3.80 3.41 13.86
CA ARG A 165 -2.40 3.90 13.95
C ARG A 165 -1.78 3.55 15.29
N VAL A 166 -0.48 3.31 15.28
CA VAL A 166 0.30 3.10 16.52
C VAL A 166 0.12 4.30 17.47
N GLY A 167 -0.18 4.00 18.74
CA GLY A 167 -0.46 5.02 19.75
C GLY A 167 -1.87 5.64 19.68
N SER A 168 -2.75 5.17 18.78
CA SER A 168 -4.13 5.64 18.66
C SER A 168 -5.14 4.59 19.11
N THR A 169 -6.26 5.05 19.62
CA THR A 169 -7.47 4.22 19.85
C THR A 169 -8.52 4.42 18.75
N LYS A 170 -8.27 5.35 17.80
CA LYS A 170 -9.21 5.67 16.72
C LYS A 170 -8.96 4.75 15.55
N THR A 171 -9.99 4.01 15.16
CA THR A 171 -10.01 3.17 13.96
C THR A 171 -10.43 3.98 12.74
N ARG A 172 -9.83 3.71 11.60
CA ARG A 172 -10.16 4.27 10.28
C ARG A 172 -10.56 3.14 9.35
N ARG A 173 -11.49 3.39 8.46
CA ARG A 173 -11.84 2.44 7.40
C ARG A 173 -11.06 2.76 6.12
N VAL A 174 -10.56 1.71 5.49
CA VAL A 174 -9.86 1.75 4.20
C VAL A 174 -10.40 0.65 3.30
N SER A 175 -10.36 0.90 2.00
CA SER A 175 -10.70 -0.09 0.97
C SER A 175 -9.44 -0.42 0.18
N VAL A 176 -8.67 -1.41 0.64
CA VAL A 176 -7.40 -1.82 0.01
C VAL A 176 -7.50 -3.24 -0.50
N ARG A 177 -7.00 -3.44 -1.73
CA ARG A 177 -6.83 -4.78 -2.29
C ARG A 177 -5.44 -5.31 -2.01
#